data_c2c55cb8f75b63c13edd08c062891f96
#
_entry.id   c2c55cb8f75b63c13edd08c062891f96
#
_cell.length_a   1.000
_cell.length_b   1.000
_cell.length_c   1.000
_cell.angle_alpha   90.00
_cell.angle_beta   90.00
_cell.angle_gamma   90.00
#
_symmetry.space_group_name_H-M   'P 1'
#
loop_
_entity.id
_entity.type
_entity.pdbx_description
1 polymer ?
#
loop_
_entity_poly.entity_id
_entity_poly.type
_entity_poly.pdbx_seq_one_letter_code
_entity_poly.pdbx_strand_id
1 'polypeptide(L)'
;MYKAPVEEIAFTLKHVAGMGEAISKGLLGDLGEDLVDAILAEAGRFATEEVAPLAEIGDRQGARLIDGEVRLPDGWRDLYRHWIAGGWNGLTAPEAFGGQALPHMLNVAALEMWNSGSMAFALAPTLTMGAIEAVSAHGSAALKDTYLEKMVSGEWTGTMNLTEPHAGSDLGVLKARAERRDDGSYRLFGQKIFITWGEHDAADNIIHLVLARLPDAPAGTRGISLFLVPKFLVNDDGSLGPRNDLFCHSLEHKLGIHGSPTCTMIYGDGKFGGEKGAVGWLVGEENKGLACMFMMMNNARLAVGMQGVAIAEAATQKALAYARERTQGRAPGASGAGMSPIVEHPDVARMLLTMKALTQGARAISYACAHAIDMSHRAGETSRHWQERAALLTPIAKSFSTDAGVDVASLGIQVHGGMGFIEETGAARYLRDARIAPIYEGTNGIQAIDLVTRKLPLSGGDQVKGFIAELKQIADDVRRSNLDGFGETAVRLDAGIADLEQATAWLIKTLADDKTAEALSGATPYQRLFGLVLTGSYLAKGGLAESADGAAENRIALCRFAAENLLAETAALRDRVVNGAASLAAARILLA
;
A
#
# COMPACT_ATOMS: atom_id res chain seq x y z
N MET A 1 15.91 -0.98 -17.17
CA MET A 1 15.02 0.09 -16.68
C MET A 1 13.64 -0.54 -16.50
N TYR A 2 12.85 -0.11 -15.52
CA TYR A 2 11.49 -0.60 -15.31
C TYR A 2 10.60 -0.33 -16.53
N LYS A 3 9.73 -1.28 -16.87
CA LYS A 3 8.69 -1.15 -17.88
C LYS A 3 7.36 -1.62 -17.29
N ALA A 4 6.33 -0.79 -17.34
CA ALA A 4 5.04 -1.11 -16.77
C ALA A 4 4.43 -2.37 -17.42
N PRO A 5 4.04 -3.41 -16.65
CA PRO A 5 3.48 -4.64 -17.18
C PRO A 5 1.95 -4.48 -17.38
N VAL A 6 1.55 -3.58 -18.28
CA VAL A 6 0.15 -3.15 -18.48
C VAL A 6 -0.77 -4.31 -18.77
N GLU A 7 -0.37 -5.24 -19.66
CA GLU A 7 -1.17 -6.42 -20.01
C GLU A 7 -1.43 -7.34 -18.82
N GLU A 8 -0.39 -7.56 -17.98
CA GLU A 8 -0.51 -8.38 -16.76
C GLU A 8 -1.43 -7.72 -15.72
N ILE A 9 -1.31 -6.41 -15.57
CA ILE A 9 -2.15 -5.61 -14.68
C ILE A 9 -3.61 -5.65 -15.14
N ALA A 10 -3.87 -5.39 -16.42
CA ALA A 10 -5.21 -5.44 -17.01
C ALA A 10 -5.84 -6.83 -16.87
N PHE A 11 -5.07 -7.88 -17.16
CA PHE A 11 -5.54 -9.26 -16.98
C PHE A 11 -5.93 -9.53 -15.52
N THR A 12 -5.08 -9.17 -14.57
CA THR A 12 -5.34 -9.42 -13.15
C THR A 12 -6.57 -8.66 -12.67
N LEU A 13 -6.76 -7.41 -13.08
CA LEU A 13 -7.94 -6.60 -12.76
C LEU A 13 -9.23 -7.24 -13.31
N LYS A 14 -9.23 -7.57 -14.60
CA LYS A 14 -10.42 -8.02 -15.31
C LYS A 14 -10.83 -9.44 -14.93
N HIS A 15 -9.89 -10.38 -14.92
CA HIS A 15 -10.17 -11.81 -14.82
C HIS A 15 -9.97 -12.40 -13.43
N VAL A 16 -9.10 -11.79 -12.59
CA VAL A 16 -8.81 -12.33 -11.24
C VAL A 16 -9.51 -11.54 -10.16
N ALA A 17 -9.39 -10.21 -10.18
CA ALA A 17 -9.88 -9.33 -9.11
C ALA A 17 -11.37 -8.96 -9.21
N GLY A 18 -12.05 -9.24 -10.35
CA GLY A 18 -13.50 -9.07 -10.49
C GLY A 18 -13.95 -7.81 -11.23
N MET A 19 -13.04 -7.00 -11.80
CA MET A 19 -13.41 -5.79 -12.54
C MET A 19 -14.26 -6.11 -13.78
N GLY A 20 -13.91 -7.14 -14.57
CA GLY A 20 -14.68 -7.54 -15.75
C GLY A 20 -16.12 -7.92 -15.42
N GLU A 21 -16.32 -8.66 -14.32
CA GLU A 21 -17.65 -8.99 -13.82
C GLU A 21 -18.42 -7.74 -13.38
N ALA A 22 -17.76 -6.80 -12.66
CA ALA A 22 -18.37 -5.56 -12.21
C ALA A 22 -18.78 -4.66 -13.40
N ILE A 23 -17.96 -4.59 -14.47
CA ILE A 23 -18.28 -3.89 -15.71
C ILE A 23 -19.49 -4.55 -16.39
N SER A 24 -19.48 -5.87 -16.57
CA SER A 24 -20.56 -6.60 -17.24
C SER A 24 -21.92 -6.48 -16.54
N LYS A 25 -21.90 -6.28 -15.21
CA LYS A 25 -23.09 -6.02 -14.38
C LYS A 25 -23.48 -4.55 -14.28
N GLY A 26 -22.78 -3.63 -14.95
CA GLY A 26 -23.04 -2.19 -14.89
C GLY A 26 -22.76 -1.54 -13.52
N LEU A 27 -22.01 -2.19 -12.64
CA LEU A 27 -21.73 -1.69 -11.28
C LEU A 27 -20.71 -0.55 -11.25
N LEU A 28 -19.97 -0.36 -12.34
CA LEU A 28 -18.95 0.69 -12.47
C LEU A 28 -19.41 1.87 -13.35
N GLY A 29 -20.73 2.03 -13.54
CA GLY A 29 -21.30 3.09 -14.39
C GLY A 29 -20.95 2.91 -15.85
N ASP A 30 -20.56 3.99 -16.53
CA ASP A 30 -20.22 3.99 -17.96
C ASP A 30 -18.78 3.52 -18.25
N LEU A 31 -18.05 3.01 -17.24
CA LEU A 31 -16.69 2.52 -17.43
C LEU A 31 -16.70 1.23 -18.28
N GLY A 32 -16.21 1.33 -19.52
CA GLY A 32 -15.99 0.19 -20.41
C GLY A 32 -14.55 -0.35 -20.35
N GLU A 33 -14.33 -1.56 -20.84
CA GLU A 33 -13.00 -2.18 -20.85
C GLU A 33 -11.99 -1.39 -21.69
N ASP A 34 -12.41 -0.80 -22.82
CA ASP A 34 -11.54 0.03 -23.66
C ASP A 34 -11.00 1.25 -22.92
N LEU A 35 -11.83 1.89 -22.09
CA LEU A 35 -11.40 3.03 -21.28
C LEU A 35 -10.45 2.58 -20.17
N VAL A 36 -10.69 1.43 -19.56
CA VAL A 36 -9.75 0.81 -18.59
C VAL A 36 -8.39 0.61 -19.25
N ASP A 37 -8.34 0.01 -20.41
CA ASP A 37 -7.10 -0.27 -21.14
C ASP A 37 -6.36 1.03 -21.52
N ALA A 38 -7.08 2.05 -21.97
CA ALA A 38 -6.50 3.36 -22.30
C ALA A 38 -5.87 4.05 -21.07
N ILE A 39 -6.57 4.04 -19.93
CA ILE A 39 -6.05 4.63 -18.68
C ILE A 39 -4.80 3.87 -18.21
N LEU A 40 -4.84 2.53 -18.22
CA LEU A 40 -3.70 1.72 -17.81
C LEU A 40 -2.49 1.90 -18.74
N ALA A 41 -2.73 1.99 -20.05
CA ALA A 41 -1.67 2.23 -21.04
C ALA A 41 -0.98 3.58 -20.79
N GLU A 42 -1.74 4.65 -20.56
CA GLU A 42 -1.17 5.99 -20.34
C GLU A 42 -0.48 6.10 -18.97
N ALA A 43 -1.07 5.53 -17.91
CA ALA A 43 -0.41 5.45 -16.59
C ALA A 43 0.90 4.65 -16.66
N GLY A 44 0.91 3.56 -17.45
CA GLY A 44 2.11 2.75 -17.68
C GLY A 44 3.18 3.46 -18.50
N ARG A 45 2.77 4.22 -19.52
CA ARG A 45 3.68 5.07 -20.31
C ARG A 45 4.35 6.10 -19.40
N PHE A 46 3.54 6.84 -18.62
CA PHE A 46 4.05 7.85 -17.69
C PHE A 46 5.04 7.25 -16.67
N ALA A 47 4.69 6.10 -16.07
CA ALA A 47 5.57 5.40 -15.13
C ALA A 47 6.91 4.99 -15.76
N THR A 48 6.87 4.48 -16.99
CA THR A 48 8.04 3.96 -17.71
C THR A 48 8.95 5.05 -18.23
N GLU A 49 8.36 6.08 -18.87
CA GLU A 49 9.11 7.07 -19.65
C GLU A 49 9.47 8.30 -18.84
N GLU A 50 8.68 8.64 -17.82
CA GLU A 50 8.87 9.88 -17.06
C GLU A 50 9.31 9.64 -15.61
N VAL A 51 8.67 8.70 -14.89
CA VAL A 51 8.98 8.44 -13.47
C VAL A 51 10.25 7.61 -13.30
N ALA A 52 10.33 6.47 -13.98
CA ALA A 52 11.42 5.51 -13.78
C ALA A 52 12.83 6.08 -14.11
N PRO A 53 13.02 6.93 -15.12
CA PRO A 53 14.33 7.54 -15.39
C PRO A 53 14.88 8.42 -14.27
N LEU A 54 13.99 9.03 -13.48
CA LEU A 54 14.37 9.96 -12.40
C LEU A 54 14.56 9.27 -11.03
N ALA A 55 14.25 7.98 -10.94
CA ALA A 55 14.33 7.24 -9.68
C ALA A 55 15.75 7.15 -9.12
N GLU A 56 16.76 6.93 -9.98
CA GLU A 56 18.16 6.85 -9.56
C GLU A 56 18.70 8.22 -9.15
N ILE A 57 18.31 9.29 -9.84
CA ILE A 57 18.65 10.67 -9.47
C ILE A 57 18.08 10.96 -8.09
N GLY A 58 16.80 10.59 -7.83
CA GLY A 58 16.16 10.74 -6.54
C GLY A 58 16.87 10.01 -5.41
N ASP A 59 17.36 8.79 -5.65
CA ASP A 59 18.09 8.01 -4.64
C ASP A 59 19.48 8.61 -4.33
N ARG A 60 20.22 9.04 -5.36
CA ARG A 60 21.57 9.58 -5.20
C ARG A 60 21.59 10.98 -4.59
N GLN A 61 20.69 11.87 -5.02
CA GLN A 61 20.70 13.26 -4.57
C GLN A 61 19.95 13.43 -3.25
N GLY A 62 18.85 12.72 -3.08
CA GLY A 62 17.93 12.92 -1.95
C GLY A 62 17.26 14.30 -1.93
N ALA A 63 16.26 14.44 -1.08
CA ALA A 63 15.70 15.75 -0.73
C ALA A 63 16.62 16.48 0.26
N ARG A 64 16.75 17.80 0.14
CA ARG A 64 17.68 18.61 0.94
C ARG A 64 16.99 19.82 1.55
N LEU A 65 17.26 20.09 2.81
CA LEU A 65 16.82 21.31 3.49
C LEU A 65 17.91 22.40 3.34
N ILE A 66 17.62 23.47 2.61
CA ILE A 66 18.53 24.57 2.30
C ILE A 66 17.84 25.87 2.67
N ASP A 67 18.43 26.66 3.56
CA ASP A 67 17.89 27.95 4.00
C ASP A 67 16.42 27.91 4.48
N GLY A 68 16.02 26.80 5.09
CA GLY A 68 14.67 26.59 5.62
C GLY A 68 13.64 26.11 4.60
N GLU A 69 14.05 25.87 3.35
CA GLU A 69 13.23 25.31 2.28
C GLU A 69 13.71 23.94 1.86
N VAL A 70 12.80 23.03 1.57
CA VAL A 70 13.14 21.70 1.04
C VAL A 70 13.21 21.75 -0.46
N ARG A 71 14.35 21.32 -1.00
CA ARG A 71 14.62 21.17 -2.43
C ARG A 71 14.55 19.69 -2.81
N LEU A 72 13.76 19.43 -3.82
CA LEU A 72 13.63 18.09 -4.39
C LEU A 72 14.81 17.77 -5.33
N PRO A 73 15.04 16.48 -5.64
CA PRO A 73 16.03 16.07 -6.65
C PRO A 73 15.79 16.72 -8.01
N ASP A 74 16.85 16.83 -8.80
CA ASP A 74 16.81 17.40 -10.14
C ASP A 74 15.79 16.67 -11.04
N GLY A 75 15.00 17.43 -11.78
CA GLY A 75 13.93 16.94 -12.67
C GLY A 75 12.60 16.63 -11.98
N TRP A 76 12.54 16.50 -10.63
CA TRP A 76 11.33 16.10 -9.93
C TRP A 76 10.23 17.18 -9.93
N ARG A 77 10.60 18.45 -9.98
CA ARG A 77 9.61 19.54 -10.13
C ARG A 77 8.93 19.50 -11.49
N ASP A 78 9.68 19.23 -12.55
CA ASP A 78 9.14 19.11 -13.90
C ASP A 78 8.32 17.83 -14.03
N LEU A 79 8.76 16.72 -13.47
CA LEU A 79 7.97 15.49 -13.36
C LEU A 79 6.63 15.74 -12.67
N TYR A 80 6.62 16.53 -11.57
CA TYR A 80 5.38 16.86 -10.87
C TYR A 80 4.47 17.76 -11.71
N ARG A 81 5.00 18.67 -12.53
CA ARG A 81 4.19 19.46 -13.48
C ARG A 81 3.56 18.58 -14.55
N HIS A 82 4.28 17.59 -15.08
CA HIS A 82 3.72 16.60 -16.02
C HIS A 82 2.65 15.76 -15.34
N TRP A 83 2.82 15.43 -14.07
CA TRP A 83 1.81 14.75 -13.24
C TRP A 83 0.51 15.56 -13.17
N ILE A 84 0.60 16.84 -12.88
CA ILE A 84 -0.53 17.78 -12.86
C ILE A 84 -1.21 17.81 -14.23
N ALA A 85 -0.43 18.00 -15.29
CA ALA A 85 -0.96 18.08 -16.66
C ALA A 85 -1.69 16.80 -17.10
N GLY A 86 -1.31 15.65 -16.57
CA GLY A 86 -1.98 14.36 -16.79
C GLY A 86 -3.27 14.19 -15.99
N GLY A 87 -3.59 15.08 -15.04
CA GLY A 87 -4.79 14.98 -14.19
C GLY A 87 -4.81 13.79 -13.23
N TRP A 88 -3.63 13.23 -12.90
CA TRP A 88 -3.50 11.97 -12.17
C TRP A 88 -3.98 12.04 -10.71
N ASN A 89 -3.94 13.20 -10.06
CA ASN A 89 -4.48 13.36 -8.71
C ASN A 89 -5.99 13.18 -8.63
N GLY A 90 -6.69 13.46 -9.73
CA GLY A 90 -8.14 13.48 -9.82
C GLY A 90 -8.82 12.15 -10.09
N LEU A 91 -8.08 11.02 -10.26
CA LEU A 91 -8.66 9.75 -10.69
C LEU A 91 -9.90 9.32 -9.89
N THR A 92 -9.82 9.33 -8.57
CA THR A 92 -10.92 8.93 -7.67
C THR A 92 -11.65 10.10 -7.04
N ALA A 93 -11.18 11.33 -7.28
CA ALA A 93 -11.75 12.53 -6.69
C ALA A 93 -13.15 12.85 -7.24
N PRO A 94 -14.01 13.55 -6.48
CA PRO A 94 -15.35 13.89 -6.92
C PRO A 94 -15.36 14.82 -8.14
N GLU A 95 -16.26 14.56 -9.10
CA GLU A 95 -16.44 15.37 -10.31
C GLU A 95 -16.78 16.84 -10.00
N ALA A 96 -17.51 17.09 -8.91
CA ALA A 96 -17.87 18.44 -8.46
C ALA A 96 -16.66 19.35 -8.20
N PHE A 97 -15.47 18.78 -8.00
CA PHE A 97 -14.21 19.51 -7.78
C PHE A 97 -13.17 19.22 -8.87
N GLY A 98 -13.62 18.81 -10.06
CA GLY A 98 -12.73 18.53 -11.20
C GLY A 98 -12.10 17.14 -11.22
N GLY A 99 -12.56 16.22 -10.38
CA GLY A 99 -12.13 14.82 -10.38
C GLY A 99 -12.82 13.97 -11.44
N GLN A 100 -12.43 12.71 -11.55
CA GLN A 100 -12.92 11.76 -12.55
C GLN A 100 -13.84 10.68 -11.95
N ALA A 101 -13.97 10.59 -10.62
CA ALA A 101 -14.79 9.61 -9.88
C ALA A 101 -14.61 8.15 -10.32
N LEU A 102 -13.41 7.80 -10.82
CA LEU A 102 -13.08 6.46 -11.27
C LEU A 102 -12.98 5.47 -10.09
N PRO A 103 -13.15 4.16 -10.34
CA PRO A 103 -13.01 3.15 -9.30
C PRO A 103 -11.62 3.11 -8.65
N HIS A 104 -11.59 2.79 -7.36
CA HIS A 104 -10.33 2.58 -6.63
C HIS A 104 -9.43 1.52 -7.26
N MET A 105 -10.00 0.50 -7.90
CA MET A 105 -9.22 -0.51 -8.61
C MET A 105 -8.28 0.09 -9.66
N LEU A 106 -8.75 1.07 -10.45
CA LEU A 106 -7.91 1.75 -11.46
C LEU A 106 -6.82 2.61 -10.81
N ASN A 107 -7.16 3.35 -9.76
CA ASN A 107 -6.19 4.14 -9.02
C ASN A 107 -5.09 3.27 -8.41
N VAL A 108 -5.46 2.14 -7.81
CA VAL A 108 -4.52 1.20 -7.19
C VAL A 108 -3.58 0.58 -8.25
N ALA A 109 -4.10 0.26 -9.44
CA ALA A 109 -3.29 -0.24 -10.55
C ALA A 109 -2.32 0.82 -11.10
N ALA A 110 -2.76 2.06 -11.21
CA ALA A 110 -1.91 3.17 -11.60
C ALA A 110 -0.82 3.45 -10.54
N LEU A 111 -1.20 3.44 -9.24
CA LEU A 111 -0.25 3.56 -8.12
C LEU A 111 0.80 2.46 -8.13
N GLU A 112 0.47 1.22 -8.50
CA GLU A 112 1.46 0.17 -8.67
C GLU A 112 2.54 0.58 -9.67
N MET A 113 2.13 1.01 -10.86
CA MET A 113 3.06 1.38 -11.93
C MET A 113 3.94 2.57 -11.53
N TRP A 114 3.36 3.62 -10.93
CA TRP A 114 4.10 4.80 -10.51
C TRP A 114 5.07 4.53 -9.37
N ASN A 115 4.66 3.73 -8.37
CA ASN A 115 5.55 3.30 -7.28
C ASN A 115 6.67 2.38 -7.80
N SER A 116 6.42 1.54 -8.81
CA SER A 116 7.46 0.73 -9.45
C SER A 116 8.48 1.60 -10.18
N GLY A 117 8.05 2.69 -10.79
CA GLY A 117 8.94 3.70 -11.38
C GLY A 117 9.79 4.39 -10.30
N SER A 118 9.15 4.97 -9.30
CA SER A 118 9.80 5.60 -8.14
C SER A 118 8.86 5.69 -6.94
N MET A 119 9.00 4.79 -5.97
CA MET A 119 8.24 4.83 -4.74
C MET A 119 8.42 6.17 -3.99
N ALA A 120 9.63 6.72 -3.99
CA ALA A 120 9.93 7.98 -3.31
C ALA A 120 9.17 9.18 -3.90
N PHE A 121 8.95 9.22 -5.22
CA PHE A 121 8.12 10.23 -5.89
C PHE A 121 6.62 9.98 -5.65
N ALA A 122 6.17 8.75 -5.85
CA ALA A 122 4.76 8.39 -5.79
C ALA A 122 4.12 8.58 -4.40
N LEU A 123 4.92 8.76 -3.35
CA LEU A 123 4.43 9.10 -2.02
C LEU A 123 3.70 10.45 -1.96
N ALA A 124 4.13 11.47 -2.73
CA ALA A 124 3.47 12.78 -2.76
C ALA A 124 2.01 12.67 -3.25
N PRO A 125 1.75 12.12 -4.46
CA PRO A 125 0.38 11.95 -4.91
C PRO A 125 -0.45 11.02 -4.03
N THR A 126 0.13 9.96 -3.50
CA THR A 126 -0.58 9.05 -2.58
C THR A 126 -1.13 9.79 -1.36
N LEU A 127 -0.33 10.67 -0.74
CA LEU A 127 -0.77 11.45 0.42
C LEU A 127 -1.79 12.53 0.02
N THR A 128 -1.62 13.16 -1.14
CA THR A 128 -2.55 14.17 -1.65
C THR A 128 -3.92 13.57 -1.92
N MET A 129 -3.99 12.42 -2.58
CA MET A 129 -5.25 11.68 -2.82
C MET A 129 -5.96 11.34 -1.50
N GLY A 130 -5.23 10.86 -0.49
CA GLY A 130 -5.79 10.62 0.83
C GLY A 130 -6.31 11.89 1.50
N ALA A 131 -5.61 13.01 1.39
CA ALA A 131 -6.07 14.29 1.93
C ALA A 131 -7.33 14.81 1.21
N ILE A 132 -7.41 14.68 -0.12
CA ILE A 132 -8.62 14.97 -0.91
C ILE A 132 -9.81 14.18 -0.39
N GLU A 133 -9.63 12.89 -0.17
CA GLU A 133 -10.69 11.99 0.33
C GLU A 133 -11.20 12.44 1.70
N ALA A 134 -10.30 12.74 2.65
CA ALA A 134 -10.69 13.18 3.99
C ALA A 134 -11.44 14.52 3.97
N VAL A 135 -10.95 15.49 3.20
CA VAL A 135 -11.60 16.81 3.09
C VAL A 135 -12.94 16.67 2.36
N SER A 136 -13.02 15.83 1.32
CA SER A 136 -14.28 15.55 0.61
C SER A 136 -15.34 14.93 1.51
N ALA A 137 -14.95 13.98 2.36
CA ALA A 137 -15.89 13.28 3.24
C ALA A 137 -16.29 14.10 4.46
N HIS A 138 -15.36 14.84 5.07
CA HIS A 138 -15.53 15.41 6.40
C HIS A 138 -15.33 16.93 6.48
N GLY A 139 -14.80 17.57 5.46
CA GLY A 139 -14.63 19.02 5.42
C GLY A 139 -15.98 19.76 5.41
N SER A 140 -16.03 20.94 6.05
CA SER A 140 -17.15 21.85 5.88
C SER A 140 -17.28 22.32 4.42
N ALA A 141 -18.44 22.86 4.03
CA ALA A 141 -18.61 23.41 2.68
C ALA A 141 -17.52 24.44 2.34
N ALA A 142 -17.23 25.35 3.26
CA ALA A 142 -16.18 26.37 3.09
C ALA A 142 -14.80 25.75 2.85
N LEU A 143 -14.43 24.67 3.59
CA LEU A 143 -13.15 23.98 3.39
C LEU A 143 -13.11 23.27 2.03
N LYS A 144 -14.20 22.66 1.62
CA LYS A 144 -14.29 21.99 0.31
C LYS A 144 -14.13 23.00 -0.82
N ASP A 145 -14.88 24.09 -0.76
CA ASP A 145 -14.87 25.14 -1.80
C ASP A 145 -13.51 25.85 -1.90
N THR A 146 -12.80 26.01 -0.77
CA THR A 146 -11.51 26.69 -0.75
C THR A 146 -10.36 25.82 -1.24
N TYR A 147 -10.37 24.51 -0.88
CA TYR A 147 -9.16 23.68 -1.01
C TYR A 147 -9.25 22.56 -2.04
N LEU A 148 -10.45 21.95 -2.26
CA LEU A 148 -10.52 20.71 -3.02
C LEU A 148 -10.14 20.86 -4.49
N GLU A 149 -10.63 21.88 -5.19
CA GLU A 149 -10.32 22.06 -6.61
C GLU A 149 -8.81 22.16 -6.86
N LYS A 150 -8.11 22.94 -6.03
CA LYS A 150 -6.65 23.10 -6.11
C LYS A 150 -5.88 21.83 -5.73
N MET A 151 -6.40 21.02 -4.81
CA MET A 151 -5.79 19.74 -4.43
C MET A 151 -6.05 18.69 -5.51
N VAL A 152 -7.24 18.65 -6.10
CA VAL A 152 -7.61 17.71 -7.17
C VAL A 152 -6.82 18.00 -8.44
N SER A 153 -6.64 19.28 -8.80
CA SER A 153 -5.79 19.66 -9.93
C SER A 153 -4.31 19.34 -9.68
N GLY A 154 -3.87 19.27 -8.41
CA GLY A 154 -2.48 19.08 -8.03
C GLY A 154 -1.68 20.38 -7.85
N GLU A 155 -2.29 21.55 -8.06
CA GLU A 155 -1.64 22.83 -7.75
C GLU A 155 -1.20 22.89 -6.28
N TRP A 156 -1.99 22.32 -5.38
CA TRP A 156 -1.68 22.15 -3.97
C TRP A 156 -1.59 20.68 -3.60
N THR A 157 -0.59 20.33 -2.79
CA THR A 157 -0.45 18.98 -2.27
C THR A 157 -1.10 18.84 -0.90
N GLY A 158 -1.38 17.59 -0.53
CA GLY A 158 -1.85 17.23 0.81
C GLY A 158 -0.87 16.33 1.53
N THR A 159 -0.81 16.42 2.87
CA THR A 159 -0.01 15.53 3.70
C THR A 159 -0.65 15.28 5.05
N MET A 160 -0.33 14.12 5.68
CA MET A 160 -0.86 13.70 6.97
C MET A 160 0.17 13.90 8.08
N ASN A 161 -0.24 14.55 9.18
CA ASN A 161 0.63 14.88 10.31
C ASN A 161 0.09 14.26 11.61
N LEU A 162 0.45 12.99 11.85
CA LEU A 162 -0.02 12.19 12.99
C LEU A 162 1.04 12.06 14.08
N THR A 163 2.20 11.52 13.70
CA THR A 163 3.23 11.00 14.58
C THR A 163 3.98 12.09 15.34
N GLU A 164 4.22 11.85 16.62
CA GLU A 164 5.08 12.66 17.50
C GLU A 164 6.21 11.80 18.08
N PRO A 165 7.29 12.39 18.62
CA PRO A 165 8.44 11.61 19.13
C PRO A 165 8.08 10.51 20.13
N HIS A 166 6.98 10.68 20.88
CA HIS A 166 6.51 9.72 21.89
C HIS A 166 5.17 9.04 21.52
N ALA A 167 4.58 9.36 20.37
CA ALA A 167 3.28 8.86 19.91
C ALA A 167 3.36 8.40 18.47
N GLY A 168 3.63 7.11 18.24
CA GLY A 168 3.66 6.47 16.93
C GLY A 168 2.52 5.48 16.77
N SER A 169 2.70 4.22 17.20
CA SER A 169 1.64 3.21 17.16
C SER A 169 0.49 3.52 18.14
N ASP A 170 0.79 4.13 19.28
CA ASP A 170 -0.21 4.67 20.20
C ASP A 170 -0.30 6.19 20.03
N LEU A 171 -1.32 6.63 19.29
CA LEU A 171 -1.65 8.05 19.14
C LEU A 171 -2.40 8.62 20.36
N GLY A 172 -2.87 7.78 21.27
CA GLY A 172 -3.61 8.19 22.46
C GLY A 172 -2.83 9.13 23.40
N VAL A 173 -1.51 9.19 23.24
CA VAL A 173 -0.60 10.02 24.07
C VAL A 173 -0.06 11.26 23.35
N LEU A 174 -0.56 11.61 22.16
CA LEU A 174 -0.12 12.79 21.41
C LEU A 174 -0.34 14.09 22.23
N LYS A 175 0.56 15.06 22.06
CA LYS A 175 0.63 16.31 22.83
C LYS A 175 0.41 17.58 22.00
N ALA A 176 0.44 17.51 20.66
CA ALA A 176 0.08 18.65 19.83
C ALA A 176 -1.30 19.17 20.24
N ARG A 177 -1.42 20.49 20.41
CA ARG A 177 -2.64 21.12 20.91
C ARG A 177 -3.20 22.11 19.90
N ALA A 178 -4.52 22.30 19.95
CA ALA A 178 -5.23 23.31 19.18
C ALA A 178 -6.08 24.17 20.13
N GLU A 179 -6.05 25.47 19.96
CA GLU A 179 -6.77 26.47 20.76
C GLU A 179 -7.82 27.14 19.88
N ARG A 180 -9.09 27.18 20.34
CA ARG A 180 -10.20 27.78 19.61
C ARG A 180 -10.05 29.29 19.54
N ARG A 181 -10.54 29.89 18.43
CA ARG A 181 -10.61 31.35 18.21
C ARG A 181 -12.08 31.76 17.99
N ASP A 182 -12.35 33.02 18.24
CA ASP A 182 -13.71 33.60 18.09
C ASP A 182 -14.18 33.63 16.62
N ASP A 183 -13.25 33.59 15.66
CA ASP A 183 -13.51 33.57 14.21
C ASP A 183 -13.80 32.17 13.65
N GLY A 184 -13.84 31.15 14.52
CA GLY A 184 -14.04 29.76 14.12
C GLY A 184 -12.80 29.03 13.64
N SER A 185 -11.64 29.72 13.56
CA SER A 185 -10.34 29.09 13.34
C SER A 185 -9.74 28.54 14.63
N TYR A 186 -8.61 27.85 14.49
CA TYR A 186 -7.83 27.31 15.60
C TYR A 186 -6.37 27.73 15.48
N ARG A 187 -5.68 27.81 16.59
CA ARG A 187 -4.23 27.96 16.64
C ARG A 187 -3.60 26.64 17.08
N LEU A 188 -2.75 26.08 16.23
CA LEU A 188 -2.08 24.80 16.48
C LEU A 188 -0.65 25.01 16.93
N PHE A 189 -0.23 24.17 17.89
CA PHE A 189 1.11 24.16 18.49
C PHE A 189 1.61 22.74 18.66
N GLY A 190 2.90 22.54 18.42
CA GLY A 190 3.55 21.27 18.68
C GLY A 190 4.50 20.84 17.58
N GLN A 191 4.97 19.61 17.72
CA GLN A 191 5.91 19.01 16.79
C GLN A 191 5.33 17.72 16.21
N LYS A 192 5.51 17.52 14.92
CA LYS A 192 5.20 16.27 14.23
C LYS A 192 6.47 15.75 13.56
N ILE A 193 6.70 14.43 13.63
CA ILE A 193 7.88 13.78 13.05
C ILE A 193 7.47 12.76 11.98
N PHE A 194 8.41 12.42 11.11
CA PHE A 194 8.21 11.48 10.00
C PHE A 194 7.13 11.92 9.01
N ILE A 195 6.99 13.23 8.81
CA ILE A 195 5.97 13.78 7.92
C ILE A 195 6.47 13.70 6.48
N THR A 196 5.91 12.76 5.75
CA THR A 196 6.20 12.52 4.34
C THR A 196 5.68 13.69 3.51
N TRP A 197 6.58 14.31 2.70
CA TRP A 197 6.28 15.47 1.87
C TRP A 197 5.65 16.64 2.66
N GLY A 198 6.07 16.80 3.93
CA GLY A 198 5.60 17.90 4.79
C GLY A 198 6.11 19.27 4.37
N GLU A 199 7.23 19.34 3.65
CA GLU A 199 7.76 20.54 3.01
C GLU A 199 8.46 20.15 1.71
N HIS A 200 8.23 20.90 0.64
CA HIS A 200 8.85 20.70 -0.67
C HIS A 200 8.61 21.90 -1.59
N ASP A 201 9.26 21.92 -2.75
CA ASP A 201 9.20 22.98 -3.76
C ASP A 201 8.49 22.58 -5.07
N ALA A 202 7.67 21.52 -5.05
CA ALA A 202 6.95 21.05 -6.25
C ALA A 202 5.59 21.73 -6.46
N ALA A 203 4.92 22.18 -5.39
CA ALA A 203 3.60 22.79 -5.42
C ALA A 203 3.59 24.15 -4.74
N ASP A 204 2.61 24.98 -5.09
CA ASP A 204 2.49 26.35 -4.57
C ASP A 204 2.05 26.40 -3.10
N ASN A 205 1.25 25.42 -2.67
CA ASN A 205 0.82 25.28 -1.28
C ASN A 205 0.84 23.81 -0.84
N ILE A 206 0.92 23.59 0.47
CA ILE A 206 0.87 22.27 1.10
C ILE A 206 -0.21 22.29 2.17
N ILE A 207 -1.17 21.39 2.08
CA ILE A 207 -2.31 21.28 2.99
C ILE A 207 -2.03 20.14 3.98
N HIS A 208 -1.72 20.52 5.22
CA HIS A 208 -1.43 19.59 6.30
C HIS A 208 -2.72 19.18 7.01
N LEU A 209 -3.00 17.89 7.07
CA LEU A 209 -4.05 17.32 7.92
C LEU A 209 -3.41 16.90 9.25
N VAL A 210 -3.67 17.67 10.31
CA VAL A 210 -2.93 17.60 11.58
C VAL A 210 -3.83 17.07 12.69
N LEU A 211 -3.40 15.99 13.38
CA LEU A 211 -4.03 15.52 14.60
C LEU A 211 -3.53 16.33 15.80
N ALA A 212 -4.46 16.91 16.55
CA ALA A 212 -4.16 17.67 17.78
C ALA A 212 -5.29 17.52 18.81
N ARG A 213 -5.03 17.98 20.05
CA ARG A 213 -5.98 17.98 21.15
C ARG A 213 -6.46 19.38 21.47
N LEU A 214 -7.74 19.48 21.82
CA LEU A 214 -8.29 20.67 22.46
C LEU A 214 -7.93 20.66 23.96
N PRO A 215 -7.89 21.83 24.64
CA PRO A 215 -7.54 21.91 26.06
C PRO A 215 -8.47 21.11 26.97
N ASP A 216 -9.74 21.02 26.61
CA ASP A 216 -10.82 20.34 27.33
C ASP A 216 -11.12 18.93 26.79
N ALA A 217 -10.30 18.41 25.88
CA ALA A 217 -10.51 17.12 25.25
C ALA A 217 -10.33 15.94 26.23
N PRO A 218 -11.16 14.88 26.13
CA PRO A 218 -10.96 13.68 26.92
C PRO A 218 -9.61 13.02 26.64
N ALA A 219 -9.06 12.30 27.63
CA ALA A 219 -7.81 11.58 27.50
C ALA A 219 -7.91 10.41 26.49
N GLY A 220 -6.76 9.98 25.98
CA GLY A 220 -6.66 8.86 25.05
C GLY A 220 -7.12 9.22 23.63
N THR A 221 -7.38 8.22 22.82
CA THR A 221 -7.73 8.38 21.39
C THR A 221 -9.06 9.13 21.16
N ARG A 222 -9.96 9.13 22.15
CA ARG A 222 -11.27 9.79 22.06
C ARG A 222 -11.23 11.32 22.14
N GLY A 223 -10.06 11.92 22.47
CA GLY A 223 -9.91 13.37 22.54
C GLY A 223 -9.07 13.95 21.40
N ILE A 224 -8.91 13.23 20.30
CA ILE A 224 -8.12 13.67 19.15
C ILE A 224 -9.03 14.26 18.10
N SER A 225 -8.71 15.48 17.66
CA SER A 225 -9.38 16.21 16.58
C SER A 225 -8.47 16.32 15.36
N LEU A 226 -9.07 16.50 14.17
CA LEU A 226 -8.37 16.67 12.90
C LEU A 226 -8.50 18.11 12.41
N PHE A 227 -7.38 18.70 12.02
CA PHE A 227 -7.33 20.08 11.54
C PHE A 227 -6.68 20.17 10.16
N LEU A 228 -7.23 20.99 9.28
CA LEU A 228 -6.62 21.40 8.03
C LEU A 228 -5.78 22.65 8.30
N VAL A 229 -4.49 22.60 8.01
CA VAL A 229 -3.51 23.66 8.25
C VAL A 229 -2.70 23.89 6.98
N PRO A 230 -2.96 24.97 6.21
CA PRO A 230 -2.22 25.24 4.98
C PRO A 230 -0.86 25.85 5.28
N LYS A 231 0.12 25.60 4.40
CA LYS A 231 1.46 26.24 4.44
C LYS A 231 1.36 27.75 4.23
N PHE A 232 0.56 28.19 3.28
CA PHE A 232 0.17 29.58 3.06
C PHE A 232 -1.32 29.71 3.30
N LEU A 233 -1.74 30.74 4.03
CA LEU A 233 -3.15 31.06 4.17
C LEU A 233 -3.75 31.40 2.80
N VAL A 234 -5.04 31.22 2.66
CA VAL A 234 -5.75 31.49 1.41
C VAL A 234 -6.66 32.72 1.63
N ASN A 235 -6.54 33.70 0.75
CA ASN A 235 -7.39 34.89 0.74
C ASN A 235 -8.79 34.57 0.19
N ASP A 236 -9.77 35.44 0.43
CA ASP A 236 -11.16 35.25 -0.03
C ASP A 236 -11.28 35.10 -1.56
N ASP A 237 -10.33 35.63 -2.32
CA ASP A 237 -10.27 35.53 -3.79
C ASP A 237 -9.56 34.24 -4.28
N GLY A 238 -9.17 33.36 -3.36
CA GLY A 238 -8.46 32.10 -3.65
C GLY A 238 -6.95 32.24 -3.90
N SER A 239 -6.41 33.45 -3.83
CA SER A 239 -4.96 33.72 -3.96
C SER A 239 -4.21 33.31 -2.67
N LEU A 240 -2.89 33.07 -2.80
CA LEU A 240 -2.06 32.79 -1.65
C LEU A 240 -1.87 34.04 -0.78
N GLY A 241 -2.19 33.89 0.49
CA GLY A 241 -1.99 34.89 1.53
C GLY A 241 -0.63 34.75 2.24
N PRO A 242 -0.53 35.25 3.47
CA PRO A 242 0.71 35.21 4.24
C PRO A 242 1.13 33.77 4.59
N ARG A 243 2.43 33.60 4.82
CA ARG A 243 3.01 32.36 5.34
C ARG A 243 2.41 32.03 6.71
N ASN A 244 1.90 30.82 6.86
CA ASN A 244 1.37 30.34 8.14
C ASN A 244 2.51 29.94 9.10
N ASP A 245 2.23 29.92 10.39
CA ASP A 245 3.24 29.64 11.44
C ASP A 245 3.53 28.14 11.59
N LEU A 246 4.02 27.55 10.50
CA LEU A 246 4.52 26.16 10.46
C LEU A 246 5.76 26.08 9.56
N PHE A 247 6.70 25.21 9.90
CA PHE A 247 7.91 25.02 9.10
C PHE A 247 8.53 23.65 9.28
N CYS A 248 9.31 23.24 8.28
CA CYS A 248 10.18 22.07 8.37
C CYS A 248 11.43 22.45 9.20
N HIS A 249 11.62 21.76 10.31
CA HIS A 249 12.79 21.94 11.18
C HIS A 249 14.00 21.14 10.67
N SER A 250 13.76 19.92 10.22
CA SER A 250 14.79 19.01 9.73
C SER A 250 14.19 17.94 8.82
N LEU A 251 15.04 17.31 8.01
CA LEU A 251 14.74 16.11 7.27
C LEU A 251 15.41 14.90 7.93
N GLU A 252 14.74 13.75 7.88
CA GLU A 252 15.29 12.48 8.35
C GLU A 252 16.35 11.94 7.36
N HIS A 253 17.46 11.46 7.90
CA HIS A 253 18.45 10.68 7.15
C HIS A 253 18.04 9.20 7.17
N LYS A 254 17.58 8.67 6.04
CA LYS A 254 16.87 7.40 5.96
C LYS A 254 17.67 6.30 5.25
N LEU A 255 17.26 5.04 5.48
CA LEU A 255 17.79 3.87 4.79
C LEU A 255 17.52 3.89 3.28
N GLY A 256 16.33 4.33 2.88
CA GLY A 256 15.85 4.38 1.50
C GLY A 256 14.91 5.54 1.26
N ILE A 257 14.27 5.55 0.07
CA ILE A 257 13.36 6.63 -0.37
C ILE A 257 13.96 8.03 -0.18
N HIS A 258 15.25 8.19 -0.52
CA HIS A 258 16.02 9.40 -0.22
C HIS A 258 15.45 10.64 -0.89
N GLY A 259 14.87 10.52 -2.09
CA GLY A 259 14.22 11.62 -2.80
C GLY A 259 12.92 12.11 -2.16
N SER A 260 12.28 11.29 -1.30
CA SER A 260 11.08 11.67 -0.57
C SER A 260 11.45 12.46 0.68
N PRO A 261 11.09 13.76 0.80
CA PRO A 261 11.33 14.50 2.03
C PRO A 261 10.50 13.94 3.18
N THR A 262 11.15 13.56 4.26
CA THR A 262 10.52 13.09 5.50
C THR A 262 10.85 14.09 6.59
N CYS A 263 9.85 14.92 6.94
CA CYS A 263 10.04 16.15 7.67
C CYS A 263 9.75 15.99 9.16
N THR A 264 10.51 16.72 9.99
CA THR A 264 10.08 17.14 11.32
C THR A 264 9.43 18.52 11.18
N MET A 265 8.11 18.60 11.42
CA MET A 265 7.32 19.82 11.31
C MET A 265 7.11 20.46 12.67
N ILE A 266 7.29 21.78 12.75
CA ILE A 266 7.00 22.59 13.94
C ILE A 266 5.83 23.52 13.63
N TYR A 267 4.89 23.58 14.57
CA TYR A 267 3.67 24.38 14.50
C TYR A 267 3.65 25.39 15.64
N GLY A 268 3.40 26.64 15.32
CA GLY A 268 3.04 27.67 16.30
C GLY A 268 4.20 28.28 17.08
N ASP A 269 5.43 28.23 16.55
CA ASP A 269 6.63 28.75 17.26
C ASP A 269 6.85 30.27 17.06
N GLY A 270 6.09 30.91 16.17
CA GLY A 270 6.20 32.34 15.88
C GLY A 270 7.35 32.69 14.93
N LYS A 271 7.81 31.74 14.11
CA LYS A 271 8.98 31.90 13.24
C LYS A 271 8.79 32.98 12.17
N PHE A 272 7.57 33.16 11.67
CA PHE A 272 7.29 34.10 10.57
C PHE A 272 6.70 35.44 11.03
N GLY A 273 6.77 35.72 12.34
CA GLY A 273 6.21 36.94 12.94
C GLY A 273 4.70 36.86 13.18
N GLY A 274 4.13 37.91 13.76
CA GLY A 274 2.72 37.94 14.11
C GLY A 274 2.38 37.17 15.39
N GLU A 275 1.12 36.80 15.53
CA GLU A 275 0.62 36.01 16.65
C GLU A 275 1.07 34.56 16.52
N LYS A 276 1.61 33.99 17.59
CA LYS A 276 2.03 32.60 17.63
C LYS A 276 0.86 31.64 17.42
N GLY A 277 1.13 30.51 16.77
CA GLY A 277 0.17 29.45 16.52
C GLY A 277 -0.16 29.33 15.04
N ALA A 278 0.00 28.12 14.49
CA ALA A 278 -0.39 27.85 13.12
C ALA A 278 -1.92 27.91 12.97
N VAL A 279 -2.41 28.68 12.03
CA VAL A 279 -3.86 28.80 11.77
C VAL A 279 -4.35 27.55 11.08
N GLY A 280 -5.46 27.00 11.57
CA GLY A 280 -6.11 25.84 10.96
C GLY A 280 -7.60 25.80 11.23
N TRP A 281 -8.29 24.91 10.56
CA TRP A 281 -9.73 24.70 10.66
C TRP A 281 -10.05 23.24 10.95
N LEU A 282 -11.10 23.01 11.74
CA LEU A 282 -11.57 21.68 12.10
C LEU A 282 -12.09 20.91 10.88
N VAL A 283 -11.65 19.67 10.71
CA VAL A 283 -12.19 18.72 9.73
C VAL A 283 -13.06 17.70 10.48
N GLY A 284 -14.35 17.67 10.15
CA GLY A 284 -15.33 16.87 10.89
C GLY A 284 -15.75 17.51 12.19
N GLU A 285 -15.83 16.72 13.25
CA GLU A 285 -16.24 17.15 14.58
C GLU A 285 -15.08 17.09 15.58
N GLU A 286 -15.13 17.94 16.61
CA GLU A 286 -14.18 17.88 17.73
C GLU A 286 -14.17 16.48 18.37
N ASN A 287 -12.99 16.00 18.73
CA ASN A 287 -12.78 14.70 19.37
C ASN A 287 -13.13 13.47 18.49
N LYS A 288 -13.39 13.67 17.18
CA LYS A 288 -13.63 12.60 16.20
C LYS A 288 -12.55 12.52 15.10
N GLY A 289 -11.43 13.19 15.30
CA GLY A 289 -10.37 13.29 14.27
C GLY A 289 -9.79 11.93 13.85
N LEU A 290 -9.69 10.96 14.76
CA LEU A 290 -9.27 9.61 14.37
C LEU A 290 -10.31 8.90 13.49
N ALA A 291 -11.61 9.10 13.72
CA ALA A 291 -12.66 8.51 12.88
C ALA A 291 -12.58 9.07 11.44
N CYS A 292 -12.39 10.39 11.30
CA CYS A 292 -12.17 11.03 10.00
C CYS A 292 -10.90 10.50 9.32
N MET A 293 -9.84 10.28 10.09
CA MET A 293 -8.56 9.77 9.58
C MET A 293 -8.61 8.27 9.24
N PHE A 294 -9.45 7.46 9.88
CA PHE A 294 -9.55 6.02 9.61
C PHE A 294 -10.03 5.71 8.19
N MET A 295 -10.86 6.54 7.59
CA MET A 295 -11.28 6.38 6.20
C MET A 295 -10.06 6.48 5.27
N MET A 296 -9.25 7.53 5.43
CA MET A 296 -7.98 7.68 4.72
C MET A 296 -7.00 6.54 5.00
N MET A 297 -6.91 6.10 6.28
CA MET A 297 -5.95 5.08 6.69
C MET A 297 -6.20 3.72 6.03
N ASN A 298 -7.44 3.35 5.73
CA ASN A 298 -7.73 2.10 5.04
C ASN A 298 -7.25 2.15 3.58
N ASN A 299 -7.49 3.27 2.89
CA ASN A 299 -6.99 3.49 1.53
C ASN A 299 -5.47 3.67 1.53
N ALA A 300 -4.91 4.40 2.51
CA ALA A 300 -3.46 4.50 2.69
C ALA A 300 -2.81 3.14 2.96
N ARG A 301 -3.43 2.26 3.73
CA ARG A 301 -2.93 0.89 3.98
C ARG A 301 -2.88 0.05 2.70
N LEU A 302 -3.94 0.14 1.87
CA LEU A 302 -3.94 -0.52 0.57
C LEU A 302 -2.88 0.06 -0.36
N ALA A 303 -2.74 1.38 -0.42
CA ALA A 303 -1.69 2.06 -1.20
C ALA A 303 -0.29 1.64 -0.74
N VAL A 304 -0.07 1.46 0.57
CA VAL A 304 1.19 0.91 1.11
C VAL A 304 1.38 -0.56 0.72
N GLY A 305 0.31 -1.37 0.71
CA GLY A 305 0.35 -2.72 0.14
C GLY A 305 0.85 -2.71 -1.31
N MET A 306 0.35 -1.75 -2.11
CA MET A 306 0.80 -1.58 -3.50
C MET A 306 2.27 -1.16 -3.63
N GLN A 307 2.83 -0.44 -2.68
CA GLN A 307 4.27 -0.16 -2.65
C GLN A 307 5.10 -1.44 -2.54
N GLY A 308 4.63 -2.41 -1.75
CA GLY A 308 5.25 -3.74 -1.68
C GLY A 308 5.21 -4.46 -3.02
N VAL A 309 4.04 -4.50 -3.68
CA VAL A 309 3.87 -5.07 -5.03
C VAL A 309 4.76 -4.38 -6.04
N ALA A 310 4.77 -3.06 -6.04
CA ALA A 310 5.52 -2.23 -6.98
C ALA A 310 7.03 -2.47 -6.90
N ILE A 311 7.58 -2.51 -5.69
CA ILE A 311 9.00 -2.81 -5.47
C ILE A 311 9.32 -4.26 -5.90
N ALA A 312 8.42 -5.21 -5.56
CA ALA A 312 8.58 -6.61 -5.98
C ALA A 312 8.61 -6.74 -7.51
N GLU A 313 7.73 -6.05 -8.22
CA GLU A 313 7.69 -6.05 -9.68
C GLU A 313 8.97 -5.47 -10.28
N ALA A 314 9.39 -4.28 -9.85
CA ALA A 314 10.58 -3.64 -10.37
C ALA A 314 11.86 -4.45 -10.07
N ALA A 315 11.97 -5.02 -8.87
CA ALA A 315 13.09 -5.89 -8.49
C ALA A 315 13.11 -7.19 -9.32
N THR A 316 11.93 -7.78 -9.58
CA THR A 316 11.79 -9.00 -10.39
C THR A 316 12.22 -8.75 -11.83
N GLN A 317 11.77 -7.66 -12.45
CA GLN A 317 12.17 -7.30 -13.81
C GLN A 317 13.70 -7.11 -13.92
N LYS A 318 14.30 -6.39 -12.97
CA LYS A 318 15.73 -6.14 -12.95
C LYS A 318 16.53 -7.43 -12.76
N ALA A 319 16.11 -8.29 -11.82
CA ALA A 319 16.77 -9.58 -11.56
C ALA A 319 16.68 -10.51 -12.78
N LEU A 320 15.51 -10.58 -13.42
CA LEU A 320 15.30 -11.42 -14.60
C LEU A 320 16.13 -10.95 -15.79
N ALA A 321 16.20 -9.63 -16.04
CA ALA A 321 17.03 -9.07 -17.09
C ALA A 321 18.50 -9.42 -16.87
N TYR A 322 19.01 -9.19 -15.65
CA TYR A 322 20.39 -9.55 -15.30
C TYR A 322 20.65 -11.06 -15.46
N ALA A 323 19.73 -11.92 -15.01
CA ALA A 323 19.92 -13.36 -15.07
C ALA A 323 19.94 -13.92 -16.51
N ARG A 324 19.29 -13.25 -17.45
CA ARG A 324 19.32 -13.61 -18.89
C ARG A 324 20.62 -13.22 -19.57
N GLU A 325 21.24 -12.13 -19.15
CA GLU A 325 22.47 -11.60 -19.75
C GLU A 325 23.73 -12.18 -19.10
N ARG A 326 23.72 -12.35 -17.77
CA ARG A 326 24.88 -12.84 -17.03
C ARG A 326 25.11 -14.32 -17.28
N THR A 327 26.28 -14.68 -17.82
CA THR A 327 26.71 -16.06 -17.99
C THR A 327 27.71 -16.46 -16.90
N GLN A 328 27.55 -17.63 -16.31
CA GLN A 328 28.49 -18.17 -15.31
C GLN A 328 28.31 -19.69 -15.16
N GLY A 329 29.41 -20.43 -15.21
CA GLY A 329 29.38 -21.88 -15.15
C GLY A 329 28.61 -22.49 -16.34
N ARG A 330 28.28 -23.78 -16.22
CA ARG A 330 27.43 -24.50 -17.16
C ARG A 330 26.25 -25.09 -16.45
N ALA A 331 25.05 -24.79 -16.92
CA ALA A 331 23.82 -25.33 -16.31
C ALA A 331 23.73 -26.85 -16.52
N PRO A 332 23.18 -27.61 -15.56
CA PRO A 332 22.95 -29.04 -15.74
C PRO A 332 22.06 -29.29 -16.96
N GLY A 333 22.49 -30.20 -17.84
CA GLY A 333 21.76 -30.53 -19.07
C GLY A 333 21.93 -29.56 -20.24
N ALA A 334 22.72 -28.48 -20.11
CA ALA A 334 22.96 -27.56 -21.21
C ALA A 334 23.70 -28.23 -22.37
N SER A 335 23.19 -27.99 -23.59
CA SER A 335 23.84 -28.40 -24.84
C SER A 335 24.87 -27.35 -25.25
N GLY A 336 26.13 -27.71 -25.55
CA GLY A 336 27.16 -26.78 -25.98
C GLY A 336 28.35 -26.67 -25.02
N ALA A 337 29.43 -26.01 -25.47
CA ALA A 337 30.74 -25.95 -24.78
C ALA A 337 30.98 -24.64 -24.00
N GLY A 338 29.99 -23.76 -23.86
CA GLY A 338 30.12 -22.44 -23.22
C GLY A 338 29.52 -22.35 -21.81
N MET A 339 29.66 -21.16 -21.21
CA MET A 339 28.94 -20.80 -19.99
C MET A 339 27.46 -20.57 -20.31
N SER A 340 26.57 -20.98 -19.42
CA SER A 340 25.12 -20.74 -19.52
C SER A 340 24.74 -19.38 -18.92
N PRO A 341 23.68 -18.72 -19.45
CA PRO A 341 22.99 -17.66 -18.71
C PRO A 341 22.56 -18.19 -17.33
N ILE A 342 22.70 -17.35 -16.29
CA ILE A 342 22.43 -17.84 -14.93
C ILE A 342 20.96 -18.19 -14.70
N VAL A 343 20.04 -17.68 -15.51
CA VAL A 343 18.62 -18.06 -15.49
C VAL A 343 18.39 -19.55 -15.71
N GLU A 344 19.30 -20.24 -16.39
CA GLU A 344 19.21 -21.68 -16.68
C GLU A 344 19.63 -22.55 -15.46
N HIS A 345 20.25 -21.97 -14.44
CA HIS A 345 20.61 -22.72 -13.23
C HIS A 345 19.38 -22.93 -12.34
N PRO A 346 19.13 -24.17 -11.88
CA PRO A 346 17.88 -24.51 -11.17
C PRO A 346 17.58 -23.63 -9.96
N ASP A 347 18.58 -23.26 -9.14
CA ASP A 347 18.35 -22.42 -7.97
C ASP A 347 18.05 -20.96 -8.33
N VAL A 348 18.70 -20.42 -9.38
CA VAL A 348 18.37 -19.08 -9.89
C VAL A 348 16.96 -19.05 -10.48
N ALA A 349 16.58 -20.09 -11.24
CA ALA A 349 15.22 -20.22 -11.76
C ALA A 349 14.19 -20.32 -10.63
N ARG A 350 14.47 -21.08 -9.57
CA ARG A 350 13.60 -21.18 -8.37
C ARG A 350 13.44 -19.81 -7.71
N MET A 351 14.52 -19.04 -7.50
CA MET A 351 14.44 -17.69 -6.93
C MET A 351 13.58 -16.77 -7.79
N LEU A 352 13.79 -16.73 -9.10
CA LEU A 352 13.03 -15.87 -10.03
C LEU A 352 11.55 -16.25 -10.09
N LEU A 353 11.22 -17.54 -10.08
CA LEU A 353 9.83 -18.02 -10.05
C LEU A 353 9.16 -17.68 -8.70
N THR A 354 9.89 -17.78 -7.59
CA THR A 354 9.40 -17.34 -6.27
C THR A 354 9.10 -15.84 -6.26
N MET A 355 10.02 -15.01 -6.79
CA MET A 355 9.82 -13.58 -6.92
C MET A 355 8.55 -13.29 -7.75
N LYS A 356 8.39 -13.94 -8.89
CA LYS A 356 7.24 -13.75 -9.78
C LYS A 356 5.93 -14.19 -9.12
N ALA A 357 5.90 -15.35 -8.46
CA ALA A 357 4.71 -15.87 -7.80
C ALA A 357 4.24 -14.98 -6.64
N LEU A 358 5.17 -14.52 -5.78
CA LEU A 358 4.86 -13.61 -4.69
C LEU A 358 4.37 -12.25 -5.20
N THR A 359 4.99 -11.71 -6.25
CA THR A 359 4.58 -10.43 -6.85
C THR A 359 3.16 -10.51 -7.42
N GLN A 360 2.86 -11.52 -8.23
CA GLN A 360 1.53 -11.68 -8.83
C GLN A 360 0.47 -12.01 -7.79
N GLY A 361 0.77 -12.83 -6.79
CA GLY A 361 -0.14 -13.11 -5.69
C GLY A 361 -0.47 -11.87 -4.87
N ALA A 362 0.54 -11.10 -4.48
CA ALA A 362 0.37 -9.84 -3.75
C ALA A 362 -0.42 -8.80 -4.56
N ARG A 363 -0.19 -8.70 -5.88
CA ARG A 363 -0.97 -7.86 -6.81
C ARG A 363 -2.44 -8.26 -6.80
N ALA A 364 -2.74 -9.54 -6.97
CA ALA A 364 -4.11 -10.04 -7.02
C ALA A 364 -4.85 -9.82 -5.68
N ILE A 365 -4.18 -10.02 -4.53
CA ILE A 365 -4.73 -9.75 -3.19
C ILE A 365 -5.08 -8.26 -3.05
N SER A 366 -4.18 -7.38 -3.46
CA SER A 366 -4.37 -5.93 -3.34
C SER A 366 -5.49 -5.43 -4.26
N TYR A 367 -5.58 -5.95 -5.48
CA TYR A 367 -6.67 -5.60 -6.41
C TYR A 367 -8.02 -6.17 -5.96
N ALA A 368 -8.06 -7.37 -5.38
CA ALA A 368 -9.27 -7.92 -4.78
C ALA A 368 -9.75 -7.09 -3.57
N CYS A 369 -8.82 -6.52 -2.79
CA CYS A 369 -9.14 -5.57 -1.73
C CYS A 369 -9.73 -4.27 -2.30
N ALA A 370 -9.14 -3.71 -3.36
CA ALA A 370 -9.65 -2.53 -4.05
C ALA A 370 -11.05 -2.77 -4.64
N HIS A 371 -11.27 -3.94 -5.24
CA HIS A 371 -12.60 -4.36 -5.73
C HIS A 371 -13.63 -4.37 -4.60
N ALA A 372 -13.28 -4.95 -3.44
CA ALA A 372 -14.19 -4.97 -2.30
C ALA A 372 -14.51 -3.56 -1.79
N ILE A 373 -13.55 -2.62 -1.83
CA ILE A 373 -13.78 -1.21 -1.52
C ILE A 373 -14.78 -0.59 -2.52
N ASP A 374 -14.56 -0.75 -3.83
CA ASP A 374 -15.46 -0.23 -4.85
C ASP A 374 -16.88 -0.78 -4.69
N MET A 375 -17.01 -2.10 -4.49
CA MET A 375 -18.31 -2.74 -4.31
C MET A 375 -19.01 -2.32 -3.01
N SER A 376 -18.26 -1.97 -1.98
CA SER A 376 -18.85 -1.48 -0.73
C SER A 376 -19.66 -0.17 -0.91
N HIS A 377 -19.38 0.58 -1.96
CA HIS A 377 -20.07 1.84 -2.30
C HIS A 377 -21.07 1.70 -3.45
N ARG A 378 -20.99 0.62 -4.25
CA ARG A 378 -21.70 0.48 -5.53
C ARG A 378 -22.68 -0.69 -5.59
N ALA A 379 -22.55 -1.69 -4.70
CA ALA A 379 -23.29 -2.96 -4.80
C ALA A 379 -24.67 -2.98 -4.09
N GLY A 380 -25.24 -1.84 -3.73
CA GLY A 380 -26.60 -1.72 -3.17
C GLY A 380 -26.79 -2.60 -1.92
N GLU A 381 -27.74 -3.55 -1.97
CA GLU A 381 -28.09 -4.41 -0.83
C GLU A 381 -26.92 -5.26 -0.30
N THR A 382 -25.92 -5.57 -1.12
CA THR A 382 -24.73 -6.34 -0.72
C THR A 382 -23.57 -5.47 -0.22
N SER A 383 -23.72 -4.14 -0.14
CA SER A 383 -22.68 -3.20 0.30
C SER A 383 -22.03 -3.58 1.63
N ARG A 384 -22.85 -4.04 2.61
CA ARG A 384 -22.34 -4.46 3.92
C ARG A 384 -21.38 -5.67 3.79
N HIS A 385 -21.75 -6.66 2.99
CA HIS A 385 -20.87 -7.81 2.73
C HIS A 385 -19.51 -7.36 2.19
N TRP A 386 -19.51 -6.44 1.23
CA TRP A 386 -18.30 -5.90 0.63
C TRP A 386 -17.49 -5.01 1.58
N GLN A 387 -18.16 -4.24 2.46
CA GLN A 387 -17.47 -3.49 3.53
C GLN A 387 -16.71 -4.44 4.47
N GLU A 388 -17.33 -5.52 4.89
CA GLU A 388 -16.69 -6.51 5.75
C GLU A 388 -15.58 -7.28 5.00
N ARG A 389 -15.73 -7.55 3.69
CA ARG A 389 -14.71 -8.14 2.83
C ARG A 389 -13.49 -7.20 2.68
N ALA A 390 -13.71 -5.93 2.41
CA ALA A 390 -12.65 -4.93 2.34
C ALA A 390 -11.92 -4.81 3.69
N ALA A 391 -12.67 -4.78 4.79
CA ALA A 391 -12.11 -4.75 6.14
C ALA A 391 -11.23 -5.97 6.46
N LEU A 392 -11.64 -7.18 6.02
CA LEU A 392 -10.87 -8.42 6.18
C LEU A 392 -9.59 -8.42 5.34
N LEU A 393 -9.68 -7.96 4.07
CA LEU A 393 -8.56 -8.00 3.14
C LEU A 393 -7.51 -6.92 3.38
N THR A 394 -7.89 -5.72 3.86
CA THR A 394 -6.97 -4.59 4.02
C THR A 394 -5.71 -4.92 4.84
N PRO A 395 -5.78 -5.51 6.05
CA PRO A 395 -4.59 -5.86 6.81
C PRO A 395 -3.72 -6.92 6.13
N ILE A 396 -4.33 -7.83 5.35
CA ILE A 396 -3.60 -8.85 4.58
C ILE A 396 -2.91 -8.20 3.38
N ALA A 397 -3.63 -7.41 2.59
CA ALA A 397 -3.09 -6.69 1.44
C ALA A 397 -1.91 -5.81 1.84
N LYS A 398 -2.03 -5.06 2.96
CA LYS A 398 -0.93 -4.22 3.45
C LYS A 398 0.27 -5.04 3.85
N SER A 399 0.13 -6.02 4.75
CA SER A 399 1.27 -6.66 5.37
C SER A 399 1.88 -7.76 4.53
N PHE A 400 1.08 -8.61 3.92
CA PHE A 400 1.62 -9.67 3.05
C PHE A 400 2.35 -9.08 1.85
N SER A 401 1.77 -8.05 1.19
CA SER A 401 2.41 -7.44 0.02
C SER A 401 3.69 -6.70 0.37
N THR A 402 3.75 -6.03 1.52
CA THR A 402 4.97 -5.33 1.95
C THR A 402 6.07 -6.28 2.41
N ASP A 403 5.73 -7.38 3.09
CA ASP A 403 6.69 -8.44 3.41
C ASP A 403 7.20 -9.13 2.15
N ALA A 404 6.30 -9.46 1.19
CA ALA A 404 6.68 -9.98 -0.12
C ALA A 404 7.60 -9.02 -0.87
N GLY A 405 7.35 -7.71 -0.81
CA GLY A 405 8.21 -6.68 -1.41
C GLY A 405 9.64 -6.73 -0.88
N VAL A 406 9.81 -6.90 0.43
CA VAL A 406 11.13 -7.05 1.06
C VAL A 406 11.78 -8.39 0.68
N ASP A 407 11.05 -9.50 0.76
CA ASP A 407 11.55 -10.83 0.42
C ASP A 407 12.03 -10.87 -1.05
N VAL A 408 11.21 -10.35 -1.97
CA VAL A 408 11.51 -10.30 -3.40
C VAL A 408 12.70 -9.39 -3.70
N ALA A 409 12.77 -8.20 -3.10
CA ALA A 409 13.92 -7.30 -3.28
C ALA A 409 15.22 -7.92 -2.76
N SER A 410 15.17 -8.65 -1.65
CA SER A 410 16.32 -9.40 -1.12
C SER A 410 16.75 -10.54 -2.05
N LEU A 411 15.80 -11.31 -2.60
CA LEU A 411 16.09 -12.32 -3.62
C LEU A 411 16.68 -11.69 -4.89
N GLY A 412 16.21 -10.49 -5.27
CA GLY A 412 16.76 -9.74 -6.39
C GLY A 412 18.25 -9.45 -6.22
N ILE A 413 18.69 -9.03 -5.03
CA ILE A 413 20.11 -8.87 -4.69
C ILE A 413 20.84 -10.20 -4.82
N GLN A 414 20.27 -11.28 -4.29
CA GLN A 414 20.87 -12.62 -4.32
C GLN A 414 21.07 -13.11 -5.76
N VAL A 415 20.11 -12.89 -6.66
CA VAL A 415 20.22 -13.23 -8.10
C VAL A 415 21.39 -12.47 -8.77
N HIS A 416 21.62 -11.22 -8.39
CA HIS A 416 22.75 -10.43 -8.92
C HIS A 416 24.11 -10.86 -8.34
N GLY A 417 24.13 -11.64 -7.25
CA GLY A 417 25.36 -12.02 -6.58
C GLY A 417 26.13 -10.81 -6.05
N GLY A 418 27.46 -10.80 -6.15
CA GLY A 418 28.28 -9.68 -5.69
C GLY A 418 27.88 -8.32 -6.29
N MET A 419 27.42 -8.30 -7.54
CA MET A 419 26.92 -7.09 -8.19
C MET A 419 25.67 -6.54 -7.55
N GLY A 420 24.83 -7.37 -6.92
CA GLY A 420 23.63 -6.94 -6.20
C GLY A 420 23.94 -6.13 -4.94
N PHE A 421 25.14 -6.29 -4.39
CA PHE A 421 25.62 -5.54 -3.22
C PHE A 421 26.24 -4.19 -3.57
N ILE A 422 26.46 -3.94 -4.87
CA ILE A 422 27.07 -2.69 -5.39
C ILE A 422 25.94 -1.70 -5.70
N GLU A 423 25.97 -0.51 -5.10
CA GLU A 423 24.94 0.51 -5.22
C GLU A 423 24.66 0.93 -6.68
N GLU A 424 25.71 1.04 -7.51
CA GLU A 424 25.64 1.48 -8.90
C GLU A 424 24.82 0.53 -9.78
N THR A 425 24.65 -0.74 -9.37
CA THR A 425 23.77 -1.68 -10.09
C THR A 425 22.30 -1.36 -9.88
N GLY A 426 21.96 -0.65 -8.81
CA GLY A 426 20.61 -0.23 -8.43
C GLY A 426 19.71 -1.37 -7.90
N ALA A 427 20.25 -2.59 -7.69
CA ALA A 427 19.49 -3.68 -7.08
C ALA A 427 19.25 -3.43 -5.58
N ALA A 428 20.28 -2.92 -4.87
CA ALA A 428 20.22 -2.61 -3.44
C ALA A 428 19.16 -1.55 -3.11
N ARG A 429 18.92 -0.57 -3.99
CA ARG A 429 17.89 0.47 -3.81
C ARG A 429 16.51 -0.14 -3.52
N TYR A 430 16.08 -1.16 -4.27
CA TYR A 430 14.77 -1.77 -4.06
C TYR A 430 14.61 -2.35 -2.65
N LEU A 431 15.64 -2.98 -2.10
CA LEU A 431 15.58 -3.49 -0.73
C LEU A 431 15.57 -2.34 0.30
N ARG A 432 16.38 -1.28 0.08
CA ARG A 432 16.40 -0.11 0.95
C ARG A 432 15.03 0.59 0.97
N ASP A 433 14.43 0.79 -0.19
CA ASP A 433 13.12 1.44 -0.32
C ASP A 433 11.99 0.56 0.24
N ALA A 434 12.01 -0.76 0.02
CA ALA A 434 11.00 -1.67 0.52
C ALA A 434 10.88 -1.68 2.06
N ARG A 435 12.00 -1.47 2.77
CA ARG A 435 12.05 -1.70 4.24
C ARG A 435 11.16 -0.79 5.06
N ILE A 436 10.75 0.37 4.55
CA ILE A 436 9.83 1.23 5.28
C ILE A 436 8.38 0.72 5.24
N ALA A 437 7.96 0.04 4.17
CA ALA A 437 6.58 -0.35 3.94
C ALA A 437 6.01 -1.29 5.04
N PRO A 438 6.74 -2.27 5.60
CA PRO A 438 6.29 -3.05 6.75
C PRO A 438 6.18 -2.26 8.07
N ILE A 439 6.71 -1.03 8.12
CA ILE A 439 6.88 -0.26 9.36
C ILE A 439 5.80 0.83 9.50
N TYR A 440 5.61 1.68 8.48
CA TYR A 440 4.69 2.82 8.56
C TYR A 440 3.23 2.45 8.24
N GLU A 441 2.32 3.41 8.42
CA GLU A 441 0.84 3.23 8.27
C GLU A 441 0.28 2.06 9.10
N GLY A 442 0.87 1.90 10.30
CA GLY A 442 0.68 0.76 11.18
C GLY A 442 1.58 -0.40 10.79
N THR A 443 2.47 -0.80 11.70
CA THR A 443 3.39 -1.91 11.47
C THR A 443 2.65 -3.18 11.05
N ASN A 444 3.32 -4.09 10.34
CA ASN A 444 2.70 -5.36 9.96
C ASN A 444 2.21 -6.16 11.18
N GLY A 445 2.88 -6.03 12.32
CA GLY A 445 2.39 -6.57 13.60
C GLY A 445 1.06 -5.95 14.06
N ILE A 446 0.88 -4.64 13.90
CA ILE A 446 -0.40 -3.96 14.19
C ILE A 446 -1.49 -4.42 13.21
N GLN A 447 -1.17 -4.64 11.93
CA GLN A 447 -2.11 -5.22 10.96
C GLN A 447 -2.52 -6.64 11.36
N ALA A 448 -1.57 -7.46 11.84
CA ALA A 448 -1.85 -8.81 12.31
C ALA A 448 -2.76 -8.80 13.55
N ILE A 449 -2.53 -7.89 14.50
CA ILE A 449 -3.40 -7.67 15.66
C ILE A 449 -4.79 -7.25 15.21
N ASP A 450 -4.90 -6.28 14.30
CA ASP A 450 -6.18 -5.80 13.75
C ASP A 450 -6.95 -6.93 13.04
N LEU A 451 -6.26 -7.73 12.22
CA LEU A 451 -6.84 -8.90 11.56
C LEU A 451 -7.46 -9.86 12.57
N VAL A 452 -6.69 -10.28 13.57
CA VAL A 452 -7.10 -11.29 14.53
C VAL A 452 -8.18 -10.78 15.47
N THR A 453 -8.02 -9.59 16.07
CA THR A 453 -8.92 -9.11 17.13
C THR A 453 -10.17 -8.42 16.61
N ARG A 454 -10.14 -7.84 15.42
CA ARG A 454 -11.24 -7.00 14.91
C ARG A 454 -11.86 -7.50 13.61
N LYS A 455 -11.10 -8.21 12.75
CA LYS A 455 -11.59 -8.63 11.43
C LYS A 455 -12.11 -10.05 11.41
N LEU A 456 -11.44 -10.98 12.09
CA LEU A 456 -11.95 -12.36 12.20
C LEU A 456 -13.31 -12.44 12.90
N PRO A 457 -13.63 -11.64 13.96
CA PRO A 457 -14.94 -11.68 14.60
C PRO A 457 -16.06 -11.00 13.81
N LEU A 458 -15.82 -10.36 12.66
CA LEU A 458 -16.86 -9.72 11.86
C LEU A 458 -18.02 -10.68 11.58
N SER A 459 -19.24 -10.21 11.80
CA SER A 459 -20.48 -11.02 11.64
C SER A 459 -20.42 -12.38 12.36
N GLY A 460 -19.80 -12.43 13.57
CA GLY A 460 -19.64 -13.69 14.32
C GLY A 460 -18.65 -14.68 13.70
N GLY A 461 -17.78 -14.20 12.79
CA GLY A 461 -16.85 -15.04 12.03
C GLY A 461 -17.41 -15.55 10.70
N ASP A 462 -18.64 -15.20 10.34
CA ASP A 462 -19.26 -15.72 9.12
C ASP A 462 -18.63 -15.13 7.86
N GLN A 463 -18.12 -13.89 7.93
CA GLN A 463 -17.40 -13.27 6.81
C GLN A 463 -16.15 -14.06 6.41
N VAL A 464 -15.30 -14.42 7.37
CA VAL A 464 -14.07 -15.19 7.07
C VAL A 464 -14.39 -16.63 6.66
N LYS A 465 -15.39 -17.28 7.27
CA LYS A 465 -15.83 -18.62 6.89
C LYS A 465 -16.38 -18.67 5.46
N GLY A 466 -17.23 -17.70 5.11
CA GLY A 466 -17.75 -17.56 3.74
C GLY A 466 -16.64 -17.36 2.73
N PHE A 467 -15.63 -16.55 3.07
CA PHE A 467 -14.48 -16.34 2.19
C PHE A 467 -13.63 -17.63 2.02
N ILE A 468 -13.39 -18.39 3.08
CA ILE A 468 -12.72 -19.69 2.99
C ILE A 468 -13.51 -20.66 2.09
N ALA A 469 -14.84 -20.64 2.16
CA ALA A 469 -15.67 -21.47 1.28
C ALA A 469 -15.52 -21.08 -0.22
N GLU A 470 -15.38 -19.77 -0.53
CA GLU A 470 -15.08 -19.32 -1.89
C GLU A 470 -13.71 -19.82 -2.37
N LEU A 471 -12.70 -19.85 -1.48
CA LEU A 471 -11.37 -20.40 -1.83
C LEU A 471 -11.44 -21.91 -2.11
N LYS A 472 -12.24 -22.69 -1.36
CA LYS A 472 -12.50 -24.11 -1.64
C LYS A 472 -13.12 -24.30 -3.02
N GLN A 473 -14.04 -23.41 -3.41
CA GLN A 473 -14.64 -23.45 -4.75
C GLN A 473 -13.59 -23.30 -5.87
N ILE A 474 -12.58 -22.42 -5.68
CA ILE A 474 -11.48 -22.29 -6.65
C ILE A 474 -10.68 -23.61 -6.77
N ALA A 475 -10.38 -24.28 -5.66
CA ALA A 475 -9.71 -25.58 -5.69
C ALA A 475 -10.54 -26.64 -6.42
N ASP A 476 -11.87 -26.63 -6.23
CA ASP A 476 -12.79 -27.51 -6.95
C ASP A 476 -12.85 -27.19 -8.44
N ASP A 477 -12.79 -25.92 -8.82
CA ASP A 477 -12.77 -25.48 -10.23
C ASP A 477 -11.47 -25.95 -10.92
N VAL A 478 -10.32 -25.86 -10.25
CA VAL A 478 -9.05 -26.41 -10.74
C VAL A 478 -9.21 -27.91 -10.98
N ARG A 479 -9.78 -28.65 -10.04
CA ARG A 479 -10.00 -30.10 -10.17
C ARG A 479 -10.93 -30.44 -11.34
N ARG A 480 -12.03 -29.69 -11.49
CA ARG A 480 -13.01 -29.88 -12.56
C ARG A 480 -12.48 -29.48 -13.94
N SER A 481 -11.53 -28.58 -14.02
CA SER A 481 -10.92 -28.19 -15.30
C SER A 481 -10.23 -29.37 -16.00
N ASN A 482 -9.78 -30.36 -15.22
CA ASN A 482 -9.08 -31.55 -15.71
C ASN A 482 -7.88 -31.24 -16.63
N LEU A 483 -7.19 -30.13 -16.37
CA LEU A 483 -6.01 -29.68 -17.11
C LEU A 483 -4.75 -30.23 -16.45
N ASP A 484 -4.01 -31.10 -17.12
CA ASP A 484 -2.79 -31.75 -16.62
C ASP A 484 -1.71 -30.74 -16.16
N GLY A 485 -1.68 -29.55 -16.77
CA GLY A 485 -0.74 -28.49 -16.42
C GLY A 485 -0.81 -28.05 -14.96
N PHE A 486 -1.95 -28.16 -14.29
CA PHE A 486 -2.10 -27.82 -12.87
C PHE A 486 -1.41 -28.82 -11.94
N GLY A 487 -1.10 -30.06 -12.37
CA GLY A 487 -0.43 -31.04 -11.53
C GLY A 487 -1.12 -31.21 -10.17
N GLU A 488 -0.38 -31.08 -9.08
CA GLU A 488 -0.87 -31.23 -7.70
C GLU A 488 -1.59 -29.97 -7.15
N THR A 489 -1.83 -28.95 -7.95
CA THR A 489 -2.34 -27.62 -7.48
C THR A 489 -3.60 -27.75 -6.63
N ALA A 490 -4.60 -28.50 -7.08
CA ALA A 490 -5.86 -28.65 -6.33
C ALA A 490 -5.64 -29.29 -4.95
N VAL A 491 -4.79 -30.30 -4.86
CA VAL A 491 -4.45 -31.00 -3.60
C VAL A 491 -3.70 -30.06 -2.65
N ARG A 492 -2.77 -29.27 -3.17
CA ARG A 492 -2.01 -28.30 -2.37
C ARG A 492 -2.87 -27.14 -1.90
N LEU A 493 -3.80 -26.67 -2.72
CA LEU A 493 -4.80 -25.66 -2.31
C LEU A 493 -5.70 -26.20 -1.20
N ASP A 494 -6.25 -27.41 -1.34
CA ASP A 494 -7.08 -28.01 -0.29
C ASP A 494 -6.33 -28.12 1.05
N ALA A 495 -5.07 -28.57 1.01
CA ALA A 495 -4.25 -28.66 2.21
C ALA A 495 -4.00 -27.27 2.85
N GLY A 496 -3.62 -26.26 2.06
CA GLY A 496 -3.39 -24.91 2.56
C GLY A 496 -4.65 -24.25 3.09
N ILE A 497 -5.80 -24.45 2.42
CA ILE A 497 -7.11 -23.95 2.87
C ILE A 497 -7.54 -24.63 4.18
N ALA A 498 -7.30 -25.93 4.32
CA ALA A 498 -7.57 -26.66 5.58
C ALA A 498 -6.70 -26.15 6.73
N ASP A 499 -5.42 -25.86 6.48
CA ASP A 499 -4.52 -25.23 7.45
C ASP A 499 -5.04 -23.86 7.89
N LEU A 500 -5.49 -23.03 6.93
CA LEU A 500 -6.08 -21.71 7.20
C LEU A 500 -7.37 -21.84 8.02
N GLU A 501 -8.25 -22.75 7.65
CA GLU A 501 -9.52 -23.00 8.35
C GLU A 501 -9.29 -23.41 9.81
N GLN A 502 -8.36 -24.36 10.04
CA GLN A 502 -7.98 -24.81 11.38
C GLN A 502 -7.39 -23.68 12.23
N ALA A 503 -6.48 -22.89 11.67
CA ALA A 503 -5.87 -21.75 12.36
C ALA A 503 -6.92 -20.68 12.68
N THR A 504 -7.84 -20.37 11.74
CA THR A 504 -8.95 -19.42 11.93
C THR A 504 -9.88 -19.86 13.05
N ALA A 505 -10.30 -21.13 13.05
CA ALA A 505 -11.18 -21.67 14.08
C ALA A 505 -10.53 -21.62 15.47
N TRP A 506 -9.24 -21.94 15.55
CA TRP A 506 -8.49 -21.85 16.80
C TRP A 506 -8.39 -20.42 17.33
N LEU A 507 -8.07 -19.44 16.47
CA LEU A 507 -7.98 -18.02 16.85
C LEU A 507 -9.31 -17.48 17.35
N ILE A 508 -10.41 -17.73 16.62
CA ILE A 508 -11.76 -17.29 17.02
C ILE A 508 -12.13 -17.89 18.40
N LYS A 509 -11.88 -19.19 18.59
CA LYS A 509 -12.16 -19.85 19.87
C LYS A 509 -11.31 -19.28 21.00
N THR A 510 -9.99 -19.09 20.77
CA THR A 510 -9.05 -18.59 21.77
C THR A 510 -9.42 -17.18 22.22
N LEU A 511 -9.90 -16.31 21.30
CA LEU A 511 -10.43 -14.99 21.62
C LEU A 511 -11.74 -15.07 22.42
N ALA A 512 -12.64 -15.98 22.07
CA ALA A 512 -13.90 -16.19 22.80
C ALA A 512 -13.67 -16.72 24.23
N ASP A 513 -12.56 -17.42 24.46
CA ASP A 513 -12.12 -17.88 25.79
C ASP A 513 -11.33 -16.81 26.59
N ASP A 514 -11.34 -15.52 26.16
CA ASP A 514 -10.60 -14.38 26.74
C ASP A 514 -9.07 -14.55 26.78
N LYS A 515 -8.50 -15.46 25.96
CA LYS A 515 -7.07 -15.73 25.88
C LYS A 515 -6.37 -14.90 24.82
N THR A 516 -6.62 -13.58 24.85
CA THR A 516 -6.12 -12.65 23.83
C THR A 516 -4.61 -12.73 23.62
N ALA A 517 -3.81 -12.85 24.69
CA ALA A 517 -2.35 -12.93 24.57
C ALA A 517 -1.89 -14.20 23.82
N GLU A 518 -2.58 -15.33 24.03
CA GLU A 518 -2.31 -16.57 23.29
C GLU A 518 -2.66 -16.41 21.79
N ALA A 519 -3.82 -15.85 21.48
CA ALA A 519 -4.24 -15.57 20.11
C ALA A 519 -3.26 -14.65 19.37
N LEU A 520 -2.81 -13.56 20.04
CA LEU A 520 -1.89 -12.59 19.44
C LEU A 520 -0.47 -13.14 19.21
N SER A 521 -0.05 -14.17 19.92
CA SER A 521 1.23 -14.84 19.67
C SER A 521 1.28 -15.50 18.27
N GLY A 522 0.12 -15.92 17.76
CA GLY A 522 -0.05 -16.51 16.43
C GLY A 522 -0.43 -15.52 15.33
N ALA A 523 -0.63 -14.24 15.62
CA ALA A 523 -1.22 -13.30 14.68
C ALA A 523 -0.38 -13.08 13.40
N THR A 524 0.92 -12.86 13.52
CA THR A 524 1.82 -12.66 12.37
C THR A 524 1.98 -13.94 11.52
N PRO A 525 2.23 -15.14 12.08
CA PRO A 525 2.18 -16.38 11.31
C PRO A 525 0.85 -16.62 10.59
N TYR A 526 -0.28 -16.30 11.23
CA TYR A 526 -1.61 -16.40 10.62
C TYR A 526 -1.77 -15.49 9.40
N GLN A 527 -1.30 -14.27 9.51
CA GLN A 527 -1.36 -13.30 8.41
C GLN A 527 -0.56 -13.77 7.18
N ARG A 528 0.64 -14.35 7.39
CA ARG A 528 1.44 -14.94 6.31
C ARG A 528 0.74 -16.17 5.73
N LEU A 529 0.20 -17.05 6.57
CA LEU A 529 -0.59 -18.21 6.14
C LEU A 529 -1.73 -17.79 5.21
N PHE A 530 -2.52 -16.81 5.63
CA PHE A 530 -3.63 -16.31 4.83
C PHE A 530 -3.17 -15.75 3.48
N GLY A 531 -2.12 -14.92 3.48
CA GLY A 531 -1.54 -14.37 2.26
C GLY A 531 -1.04 -15.42 1.27
N LEU A 532 -0.40 -16.50 1.75
CA LEU A 532 0.06 -17.60 0.89
C LEU A 532 -1.11 -18.39 0.29
N VAL A 533 -2.15 -18.68 1.09
CA VAL A 533 -3.35 -19.37 0.58
C VAL A 533 -4.05 -18.52 -0.48
N LEU A 534 -4.18 -17.20 -0.26
CA LEU A 534 -4.74 -16.28 -1.25
C LEU A 534 -3.87 -16.24 -2.51
N THR A 535 -2.54 -16.20 -2.37
CA THR A 535 -1.61 -16.24 -3.50
C THR A 535 -1.86 -17.47 -4.38
N GLY A 536 -1.88 -18.67 -3.79
CA GLY A 536 -2.16 -19.90 -4.53
C GLY A 536 -3.54 -19.87 -5.20
N SER A 537 -4.57 -19.44 -4.49
CA SER A 537 -5.95 -19.39 -5.00
C SER A 537 -6.13 -18.39 -6.15
N TYR A 538 -5.55 -17.19 -6.05
CA TYR A 538 -5.68 -16.19 -7.10
C TYR A 538 -4.83 -16.50 -8.34
N LEU A 539 -3.65 -17.11 -8.16
CA LEU A 539 -2.88 -17.64 -9.29
C LEU A 539 -3.63 -18.76 -10.00
N ALA A 540 -4.34 -19.64 -9.25
CA ALA A 540 -5.20 -20.66 -9.83
C ALA A 540 -6.36 -20.07 -10.62
N LYS A 541 -7.03 -19.05 -10.08
CA LYS A 541 -8.09 -18.33 -10.77
C LYS A 541 -7.59 -17.71 -12.09
N GLY A 542 -6.38 -17.12 -12.07
CA GLY A 542 -5.72 -16.59 -13.27
C GLY A 542 -5.42 -17.68 -14.32
N GLY A 543 -4.91 -18.84 -13.89
CA GLY A 543 -4.67 -19.96 -14.78
C GLY A 543 -5.95 -20.54 -15.41
N LEU A 544 -7.04 -20.60 -14.64
CA LEU A 544 -8.36 -21.02 -15.15
C LEU A 544 -8.93 -20.03 -16.16
N ALA A 545 -8.79 -18.72 -15.90
CA ALA A 545 -9.27 -17.68 -16.81
C ALA A 545 -8.53 -17.70 -18.15
N GLU A 546 -7.19 -17.78 -18.12
CA GLU A 546 -6.35 -17.84 -19.32
C GLU A 546 -6.63 -19.10 -20.16
N SER A 547 -6.90 -20.25 -19.52
CA SER A 547 -7.22 -21.51 -20.23
C SER A 547 -8.53 -21.44 -21.00
N ALA A 548 -9.49 -20.65 -20.56
CA ALA A 548 -10.77 -20.44 -21.24
C ALA A 548 -10.61 -19.71 -22.58
N ASP A 549 -9.56 -18.87 -22.70
CA ASP A 549 -9.25 -18.10 -23.93
C ASP A 549 -8.33 -18.86 -24.90
N GLY A 550 -7.94 -20.09 -24.57
CA GLY A 550 -7.19 -20.98 -25.46
C GLY A 550 -5.69 -20.74 -25.57
N ALA A 551 -5.11 -19.91 -24.68
CA ALA A 551 -3.69 -19.55 -24.68
C ALA A 551 -3.06 -19.85 -23.37
N ALA A 552 -2.67 -20.81 -22.78
CA ALA A 552 -2.39 -20.77 -21.36
C ALA A 552 -1.52 -21.87 -20.74
N GLU A 553 -0.28 -21.93 -21.11
CA GLU A 553 0.65 -22.74 -20.33
C GLU A 553 1.37 -21.95 -19.22
N ASN A 554 1.57 -20.62 -19.40
CA ASN A 554 2.46 -19.85 -18.53
C ASN A 554 1.88 -19.55 -17.13
N ARG A 555 0.59 -19.18 -17.04
CA ARG A 555 -0.05 -18.87 -15.74
C ARG A 555 -0.32 -20.14 -14.96
N ILE A 556 -0.73 -21.23 -15.64
CA ILE A 556 -0.90 -22.55 -15.04
C ILE A 556 0.44 -23.04 -14.46
N ALA A 557 1.54 -22.89 -15.21
CA ALA A 557 2.87 -23.32 -14.74
C ALA A 557 3.31 -22.52 -13.50
N LEU A 558 3.08 -21.19 -13.47
CA LEU A 558 3.41 -20.38 -12.29
C LEU A 558 2.51 -20.71 -11.09
N CYS A 559 1.23 -20.96 -11.33
CA CYS A 559 0.30 -21.42 -10.31
C CYS A 559 0.75 -22.75 -9.69
N ARG A 560 1.07 -23.72 -10.54
CA ARG A 560 1.61 -25.01 -10.10
C ARG A 560 2.89 -24.84 -9.29
N PHE A 561 3.83 -24.02 -9.75
CA PHE A 561 5.05 -23.72 -8.99
C PHE A 561 4.72 -23.15 -7.60
N ALA A 562 3.82 -22.17 -7.52
CA ALA A 562 3.41 -21.57 -6.25
C ALA A 562 2.76 -22.61 -5.32
N ALA A 563 1.87 -23.44 -5.85
CA ALA A 563 1.19 -24.49 -5.07
C ALA A 563 2.18 -25.52 -4.51
N GLU A 564 3.12 -25.99 -5.32
CA GLU A 564 4.07 -27.03 -4.95
C GLU A 564 5.24 -26.51 -4.09
N ASN A 565 5.60 -25.21 -4.18
CA ASN A 565 6.75 -24.63 -3.47
C ASN A 565 6.38 -23.69 -2.32
N LEU A 566 5.38 -22.81 -2.49
CA LEU A 566 5.03 -21.81 -1.47
C LEU A 566 3.97 -22.33 -0.49
N LEU A 567 2.95 -23.05 -0.97
CA LEU A 567 1.92 -23.58 -0.08
C LEU A 567 2.45 -24.70 0.84
N ALA A 568 3.62 -25.26 0.58
CA ALA A 568 4.28 -26.19 1.48
C ALA A 568 4.58 -25.57 2.88
N GLU A 569 4.63 -24.23 2.99
CA GLU A 569 4.85 -23.53 4.26
C GLU A 569 3.60 -23.51 5.17
N THR A 570 2.40 -23.73 4.63
CA THR A 570 1.13 -23.50 5.35
C THR A 570 0.97 -24.36 6.60
N ALA A 571 1.35 -25.63 6.56
CA ALA A 571 1.29 -26.52 7.71
C ALA A 571 2.18 -26.05 8.89
N ALA A 572 3.40 -25.59 8.59
CA ALA A 572 4.30 -25.06 9.61
C ALA A 572 3.79 -23.74 10.20
N LEU A 573 3.17 -22.88 9.38
CA LEU A 573 2.56 -21.64 9.83
C LEU A 573 1.35 -21.91 10.72
N ARG A 574 0.46 -22.84 10.33
CA ARG A 574 -0.65 -23.29 11.17
C ARG A 574 -0.16 -23.80 12.52
N ASP A 575 0.88 -24.63 12.54
CA ASP A 575 1.43 -25.15 13.78
C ASP A 575 1.98 -24.04 14.68
N ARG A 576 2.62 -23.03 14.11
CA ARG A 576 3.05 -21.83 14.87
C ARG A 576 1.87 -21.07 15.46
N VAL A 577 0.75 -20.96 14.73
CA VAL A 577 -0.47 -20.30 15.23
C VAL A 577 -1.05 -21.09 16.40
N VAL A 578 -1.27 -22.39 16.22
CA VAL A 578 -2.03 -23.21 17.16
C VAL A 578 -1.20 -23.62 18.38
N ASN A 579 0.10 -23.88 18.21
CA ASN A 579 0.96 -24.48 19.21
C ASN A 579 2.06 -23.55 19.76
N GLY A 580 2.29 -22.37 19.16
CA GLY A 580 3.42 -21.51 19.49
C GLY A 580 3.32 -20.74 20.82
N ALA A 581 2.12 -20.51 21.31
CA ALA A 581 1.87 -19.61 22.46
C ALA A 581 2.58 -20.02 23.75
N ALA A 582 2.52 -21.30 24.09
CA ALA A 582 3.10 -21.82 25.34
C ALA A 582 4.63 -21.68 25.37
N SER A 583 5.30 -22.00 24.27
CA SER A 583 6.77 -21.88 24.17
C SER A 583 7.23 -20.41 24.19
N LEU A 584 6.48 -19.51 23.54
CA LEU A 584 6.75 -18.07 23.60
C LEU A 584 6.61 -17.53 25.02
N ALA A 585 5.54 -17.92 25.74
CA ALA A 585 5.32 -17.50 27.12
C ALA A 585 6.48 -17.98 28.05
N ALA A 586 6.90 -19.24 27.90
CA ALA A 586 8.00 -19.80 28.68
C ALA A 586 9.35 -19.10 28.38
N ALA A 587 9.60 -18.77 27.10
CA ALA A 587 10.87 -18.14 26.69
C ALA A 587 10.96 -16.64 27.03
N ARG A 588 9.86 -15.97 27.40
CA ARG A 588 9.88 -14.54 27.74
C ARG A 588 10.83 -14.18 28.87
N ILE A 589 11.16 -15.12 29.75
CA ILE A 589 12.16 -14.93 30.82
C ILE A 589 13.53 -14.52 30.26
N LEU A 590 13.85 -14.89 29.01
CA LEU A 590 15.12 -14.53 28.37
C LEU A 590 15.17 -13.06 27.90
N LEU A 591 14.05 -12.34 27.97
CA LEU A 591 13.92 -10.93 27.56
C LEU A 591 13.86 -9.97 28.76
N ALA A 592 13.86 -10.49 29.97
CA ALA A 592 13.91 -9.75 31.23
C ALA A 592 15.38 -9.61 31.72
#